data_58969348a6b9423836c08e82821257cb
#
_entry.id   58969348a6b9423836c08e82821257cb
#
_cell.length_a   1.000
_cell.length_b   1.000
_cell.length_c   1.000
_cell.angle_alpha   90.00
_cell.angle_beta   90.00
_cell.angle_gamma   90.00
#
_symmetry.space_group_name_H-M   'P 1'
#
loop_
_entity.id
_entity.type
_entity.pdbx_description
1 polymer ?
#
loop_
_entity_poly.entity_id
_entity_poly.type
_entity_poly.pdbx_seq_one_letter_code
_entity_poly.pdbx_strand_id
1 'polypeptide(L)'
;SSAASDVYKRQLEMFSYPSGSQLHAGHWFNYGPVDTWARLKRMQGYNVFQPMGFDAFGLPAENFAIKTGIHPQDSTYKNIETMEQQLKAMGAMFNWESEVVTCDPEYYKWTQWLFLQLYKKGLAYRKNAPVNWCPSCNTVLANEQVVDGACERCNTEVTKKELTQWFLKITDYACLLYTSDAA
;
A
#
# COMPACT_ATOMS: atom_id res chain seq x y z
N SER A 1 -18.21 -40.23 2.78
CA SER A 1 -18.06 -38.88 2.24
C SER A 1 -16.61 -38.49 2.37
N SER A 2 -15.88 -38.56 1.27
CA SER A 2 -14.52 -38.04 1.21
C SER A 2 -14.63 -36.54 1.43
N ALA A 3 -14.05 -36.03 2.51
CA ALA A 3 -13.70 -34.63 2.62
C ALA A 3 -12.72 -34.37 1.47
N ALA A 4 -13.24 -33.86 0.36
CA ALA A 4 -12.39 -33.26 -0.64
C ALA A 4 -11.60 -32.20 0.11
N SER A 5 -10.28 -32.36 0.16
CA SER A 5 -9.41 -31.34 0.72
C SER A 5 -9.75 -30.05 -0.01
N ASP A 6 -10.29 -29.07 0.72
CA ASP A 6 -10.60 -27.74 0.18
C ASP A 6 -9.31 -27.15 -0.40
N VAL A 7 -9.12 -27.33 -1.71
CA VAL A 7 -7.96 -26.76 -2.37
C VAL A 7 -8.18 -25.27 -2.46
N TYR A 8 -7.57 -24.59 -1.53
CA TYR A 8 -7.73 -23.15 -1.34
C TYR A 8 -6.78 -22.38 -2.27
N LYS A 9 -7.31 -21.42 -3.01
CA LYS A 9 -6.52 -20.48 -3.82
C LYS A 9 -6.71 -19.07 -3.29
N ARG A 10 -5.61 -18.48 -2.84
CA ARG A 10 -5.54 -17.05 -2.50
C ARG A 10 -5.09 -16.30 -3.74
N GLN A 11 -5.91 -15.39 -4.21
CA GLN A 11 -5.57 -14.48 -5.27
C GLN A 11 -5.37 -13.10 -4.65
N LEU A 12 -4.13 -12.63 -4.63
CA LEU A 12 -3.79 -11.33 -4.05
C LEU A 12 -3.50 -10.33 -5.16
N GLU A 13 -4.00 -9.13 -4.99
CA GLU A 13 -3.80 -8.02 -5.88
C GLU A 13 -3.31 -6.80 -5.11
N MET A 14 -2.66 -5.89 -5.80
CA MET A 14 -2.20 -4.65 -5.21
C MET A 14 -3.39 -3.73 -4.93
N PHE A 15 -3.48 -3.22 -3.71
CA PHE A 15 -4.53 -2.28 -3.33
C PHE A 15 -4.39 -0.95 -4.05
N SER A 16 -5.51 -0.35 -4.43
CA SER A 16 -5.54 0.98 -5.03
C SER A 16 -5.23 2.06 -4.00
N TYR A 17 -4.55 3.13 -4.45
CA TYR A 17 -4.43 4.35 -3.65
C TYR A 17 -5.66 5.23 -3.87
N PRO A 18 -6.43 5.59 -2.83
CA PRO A 18 -7.58 6.49 -2.97
C PRO A 18 -7.16 7.97 -2.96
N SER A 19 -6.07 8.30 -3.64
CA SER A 19 -5.52 9.65 -3.77
C SER A 19 -6.19 10.50 -4.84
N GLY A 20 -7.06 9.91 -5.62
CA GLY A 20 -7.89 10.55 -6.63
C GLY A 20 -9.30 10.01 -6.60
N SER A 21 -10.22 10.70 -7.27
CA SER A 21 -11.66 10.39 -7.23
C SER A 21 -12.08 9.21 -8.10
N GLN A 22 -11.17 8.60 -8.87
CA GLN A 22 -11.54 7.60 -9.86
C GLN A 22 -10.44 6.57 -10.09
N LEU A 23 -10.87 5.37 -10.48
CA LEU A 23 -9.99 4.38 -11.09
C LEU A 23 -9.61 4.84 -12.51
N HIS A 24 -8.46 4.40 -12.98
CA HIS A 24 -8.01 4.58 -14.35
C HIS A 24 -7.77 3.24 -15.05
N ALA A 25 -7.58 3.26 -16.36
CA ALA A 25 -7.39 2.04 -17.17
C ALA A 25 -6.26 1.13 -16.64
N GLY A 26 -5.21 1.70 -16.05
CA GLY A 26 -4.12 0.94 -15.44
C GLY A 26 -4.55 0.05 -14.28
N HIS A 27 -5.52 0.48 -13.48
CA HIS A 27 -6.10 -0.37 -12.44
C HIS A 27 -6.80 -1.58 -13.06
N TRP A 28 -7.61 -1.36 -14.09
CA TRP A 28 -8.31 -2.46 -14.75
C TRP A 28 -7.36 -3.39 -15.51
N PHE A 29 -6.28 -2.86 -16.05
CA PHE A 29 -5.25 -3.67 -16.69
C PHE A 29 -4.64 -4.70 -15.73
N ASN A 30 -4.50 -4.36 -14.45
CA ASN A 30 -4.07 -5.29 -13.42
C ASN A 30 -5.22 -6.21 -12.96
N TYR A 31 -6.36 -5.65 -12.62
CA TYR A 31 -7.46 -6.38 -11.97
C TYR A 31 -8.22 -7.29 -12.92
N GLY A 32 -8.39 -6.90 -14.17
CA GLY A 32 -9.17 -7.67 -15.15
C GLY A 32 -8.61 -9.06 -15.43
N PRO A 33 -7.32 -9.22 -15.77
CA PRO A 33 -6.71 -10.53 -15.99
C PRO A 33 -6.74 -11.41 -14.72
N VAL A 34 -6.51 -10.81 -13.56
CA VAL A 34 -6.51 -11.52 -12.27
C VAL A 34 -7.92 -11.99 -11.91
N ASP A 35 -8.93 -11.16 -12.13
CA ASP A 35 -10.34 -11.52 -11.95
C ASP A 35 -10.75 -12.66 -12.89
N THR A 36 -10.32 -12.61 -14.13
CA THR A 36 -10.55 -13.68 -15.11
C THR A 36 -9.93 -15.01 -14.66
N TRP A 37 -8.71 -14.96 -14.15
CA TRP A 37 -8.03 -16.14 -13.60
C TRP A 37 -8.75 -16.69 -12.38
N ALA A 38 -9.17 -15.84 -11.46
CA ALA A 38 -9.89 -16.22 -10.25
C ALA A 38 -11.23 -16.91 -10.60
N ARG A 39 -11.96 -16.38 -11.58
CA ARG A 39 -13.20 -17.00 -12.11
C ARG A 39 -12.94 -18.38 -12.70
N LEU A 40 -11.89 -18.51 -13.53
CA LEU A 40 -11.50 -19.80 -14.08
C LEU A 40 -11.22 -20.81 -12.97
N LYS A 41 -10.47 -20.43 -11.94
CA LYS A 41 -10.17 -21.33 -10.81
C LYS A 41 -11.43 -21.73 -10.06
N ARG A 42 -12.35 -20.81 -9.85
CA ARG A 42 -13.65 -21.10 -9.24
C ARG A 42 -14.48 -22.08 -10.08
N MET A 43 -14.50 -21.90 -11.40
CA MET A 43 -15.16 -22.84 -12.32
C MET A 43 -14.51 -24.24 -12.32
N GLN A 44 -13.22 -24.33 -12.01
CA GLN A 44 -12.49 -25.59 -11.83
C GLN A 44 -12.71 -26.24 -10.46
N GLY A 45 -13.59 -25.69 -9.61
CA GLY A 45 -13.94 -26.23 -8.30
C GLY A 45 -13.01 -25.81 -7.15
N TYR A 46 -12.11 -24.83 -7.36
CA TYR A 46 -11.31 -24.29 -6.27
C TYR A 46 -12.13 -23.33 -5.39
N ASN A 47 -11.86 -23.36 -4.08
CA ASN A 47 -12.30 -22.31 -3.19
C ASN A 47 -11.37 -21.09 -3.35
N VAL A 48 -11.88 -20.04 -4.00
CA VAL A 48 -11.07 -18.85 -4.35
C VAL A 48 -11.38 -17.71 -3.40
N PHE A 49 -10.34 -17.24 -2.71
CA PHE A 49 -10.37 -16.04 -1.90
C PHE A 49 -9.63 -14.91 -2.63
N GLN A 50 -10.36 -13.89 -3.06
CA GLN A 50 -9.85 -12.72 -3.76
C GLN A 50 -10.25 -11.46 -2.99
N PRO A 51 -9.47 -11.05 -1.99
CA PRO A 51 -9.74 -9.84 -1.22
C PRO A 51 -9.41 -8.60 -2.04
N MET A 52 -10.00 -7.47 -1.65
CA MET A 52 -9.69 -6.14 -2.13
C MET A 52 -9.54 -5.18 -0.95
N GLY A 53 -8.88 -4.08 -1.20
CA GLY A 53 -8.72 -3.02 -0.21
C GLY A 53 -8.15 -1.75 -0.82
N PHE A 54 -7.87 -0.81 0.06
CA PHE A 54 -7.34 0.51 -0.32
C PHE A 54 -6.14 0.84 0.56
N ASP A 55 -5.03 1.18 -0.10
CA ASP A 55 -3.84 1.71 0.57
C ASP A 55 -4.03 3.23 0.75
N ALA A 56 -4.60 3.57 1.90
CA ALA A 56 -5.27 4.84 2.09
C ALA A 56 -4.43 5.91 2.82
N PHE A 57 -3.23 5.57 3.27
CA PHE A 57 -2.28 6.53 3.83
C PHE A 57 -1.34 7.07 2.75
N GLY A 58 -0.78 8.23 3.05
CA GLY A 58 0.36 8.75 2.34
C GLY A 58 0.17 10.15 1.76
N LEU A 59 1.28 10.69 1.29
CA LEU A 59 1.41 12.04 0.77
C LEU A 59 0.46 12.37 -0.39
N PRO A 60 0.12 11.47 -1.32
CA PRO A 60 -0.84 11.77 -2.37
C PRO A 60 -2.22 12.18 -1.84
N ALA A 61 -2.73 11.51 -0.81
CA ALA A 61 -4.02 11.86 -0.18
C ALA A 61 -3.93 13.20 0.55
N GLU A 62 -2.84 13.45 1.25
CA GLU A 62 -2.60 14.73 1.94
C GLU A 62 -2.49 15.90 0.96
N ASN A 63 -1.75 15.73 -0.13
CA ASN A 63 -1.63 16.76 -1.17
C ASN A 63 -2.96 17.05 -1.87
N PHE A 64 -3.77 16.02 -2.09
CA PHE A 64 -5.12 16.21 -2.61
C PHE A 64 -5.98 17.03 -1.64
N ALA A 65 -5.93 16.70 -0.36
CA ALA A 65 -6.64 17.43 0.68
C ALA A 65 -6.19 18.90 0.78
N ILE A 66 -4.89 19.17 0.73
CA ILE A 66 -4.35 20.54 0.71
C ILE A 66 -4.87 21.32 -0.49
N LYS A 67 -4.88 20.73 -1.68
CA LYS A 67 -5.36 21.39 -2.92
C LYS A 67 -6.85 21.68 -2.91
N THR A 68 -7.64 20.82 -2.29
CA THR A 68 -9.11 20.93 -2.28
C THR A 68 -9.66 21.64 -1.05
N GLY A 69 -8.86 21.82 0.01
CA GLY A 69 -9.31 22.35 1.29
C GLY A 69 -10.21 21.40 2.08
N ILE A 70 -10.26 20.11 1.69
CA ILE A 70 -11.09 19.10 2.33
C ILE A 70 -10.21 18.29 3.30
N HIS A 71 -10.74 17.92 4.45
CA HIS A 71 -9.99 17.09 5.40
C HIS A 71 -9.56 15.75 4.75
N PRO A 72 -8.31 15.28 4.94
CA PRO A 72 -7.81 14.06 4.30
C PRO A 72 -8.70 12.85 4.53
N GLN A 73 -9.23 12.68 5.72
CA GLN A 73 -10.13 11.58 6.05
C GLN A 73 -11.39 11.60 5.17
N ASP A 74 -12.05 12.76 5.06
CA ASP A 74 -13.31 12.87 4.32
C ASP A 74 -13.10 12.64 2.82
N SER A 75 -12.04 13.20 2.26
CA SER A 75 -11.70 13.00 0.85
C SER A 75 -11.32 11.55 0.55
N THR A 76 -10.58 10.90 1.45
CA THR A 76 -10.11 9.52 1.30
C THR A 76 -11.29 8.54 1.31
N TYR A 77 -12.17 8.61 2.30
CA TYR A 77 -13.35 7.72 2.36
C TYR A 77 -14.31 7.94 1.20
N LYS A 78 -14.51 9.19 0.77
CA LYS A 78 -15.32 9.49 -0.42
C LYS A 78 -14.71 8.88 -1.70
N ASN A 79 -13.40 8.93 -1.84
CA ASN A 79 -12.71 8.32 -2.97
C ASN A 79 -12.80 6.80 -2.94
N ILE A 80 -12.66 6.18 -1.76
CA ILE A 80 -12.83 4.73 -1.56
C ILE A 80 -14.22 4.30 -2.02
N GLU A 81 -15.27 4.97 -1.53
CA GLU A 81 -16.65 4.67 -1.93
C GLU A 81 -16.84 4.73 -3.44
N THR A 82 -16.30 5.77 -4.09
CA THR A 82 -16.39 5.92 -5.54
C THR A 82 -15.66 4.79 -6.27
N MET A 83 -14.44 4.45 -5.86
CA MET A 83 -13.65 3.39 -6.46
C MET A 83 -14.29 2.01 -6.27
N GLU A 84 -14.84 1.75 -5.09
CA GLU A 84 -15.57 0.52 -4.80
C GLU A 84 -16.78 0.36 -5.73
N GLN A 85 -17.58 1.42 -5.89
CA GLN A 85 -18.71 1.43 -6.82
C GLN A 85 -18.26 1.17 -8.27
N GLN A 86 -17.14 1.73 -8.69
CA GLN A 86 -16.58 1.50 -10.02
C GLN A 86 -16.13 0.04 -10.20
N LEU A 87 -15.44 -0.54 -9.23
CA LEU A 87 -15.02 -1.95 -9.27
C LEU A 87 -16.23 -2.90 -9.29
N LYS A 88 -17.27 -2.61 -8.52
CA LYS A 88 -18.54 -3.36 -8.56
C LYS A 88 -19.25 -3.22 -9.91
N ALA A 89 -19.28 -2.01 -10.49
CA ALA A 89 -19.87 -1.77 -11.80
C ALA A 89 -19.12 -2.49 -12.94
N MET A 90 -17.81 -2.66 -12.82
CA MET A 90 -17.00 -3.46 -13.74
C MET A 90 -17.24 -4.98 -13.56
N GLY A 91 -17.98 -5.40 -12.55
CA GLY A 91 -18.27 -6.79 -12.24
C GLY A 91 -17.10 -7.56 -11.64
N ALA A 92 -16.13 -6.89 -11.04
CA ALA A 92 -15.00 -7.53 -10.38
C ALA A 92 -15.46 -8.44 -9.23
N MET A 93 -14.94 -9.67 -9.20
CA MET A 93 -15.33 -10.74 -8.28
C MET A 93 -14.50 -10.67 -6.99
N PHE A 94 -14.47 -9.53 -6.33
CA PHE A 94 -13.79 -9.38 -5.05
C PHE A 94 -14.67 -9.82 -3.88
N ASN A 95 -14.01 -10.32 -2.83
CA ASN A 95 -14.69 -10.59 -1.56
C ASN A 95 -14.77 -9.30 -0.73
N TRP A 96 -15.84 -8.55 -0.95
CA TRP A 96 -16.10 -7.27 -0.27
C TRP A 96 -16.31 -7.39 1.24
N GLU A 97 -16.70 -8.57 1.74
CA GLU A 97 -16.81 -8.83 3.18
C GLU A 97 -15.44 -8.84 3.87
N SER A 98 -14.37 -9.01 3.09
CA SER A 98 -12.99 -9.01 3.55
C SER A 98 -12.22 -7.78 3.03
N GLU A 99 -12.91 -6.69 2.81
CA GLU A 99 -12.29 -5.43 2.41
C GLU A 99 -11.35 -4.91 3.49
N VAL A 100 -10.22 -4.37 3.05
CA VAL A 100 -9.21 -3.79 3.93
C VAL A 100 -9.00 -2.33 3.58
N VAL A 101 -9.15 -1.45 4.56
CA VAL A 101 -8.82 -0.02 4.45
C VAL A 101 -7.68 0.29 5.40
N THR A 102 -6.50 0.57 4.86
CA THR A 102 -5.28 0.67 5.69
C THR A 102 -5.26 1.86 6.63
N CYS A 103 -6.09 2.88 6.39
CA CYS A 103 -6.22 4.02 7.29
C CYS A 103 -7.26 3.81 8.42
N ASP A 104 -7.93 2.68 8.47
CA ASP A 104 -8.82 2.37 9.58
C ASP A 104 -8.02 2.10 10.86
N PRO A 105 -8.44 2.65 12.01
CA PRO A 105 -7.78 2.42 13.30
C PRO A 105 -7.62 0.94 13.64
N GLU A 106 -8.62 0.12 13.30
CA GLU A 106 -8.60 -1.32 13.53
C GLU A 106 -7.53 -2.04 12.69
N TYR A 107 -7.13 -1.46 11.56
CA TYR A 107 -6.05 -1.98 10.74
C TYR A 107 -4.69 -1.43 11.19
N TYR A 108 -4.49 -0.10 11.22
CA TYR A 108 -3.16 0.47 11.46
C TYR A 108 -2.65 0.28 12.90
N LYS A 109 -3.51 -0.06 13.87
CA LYS A 109 -3.06 -0.44 15.21
C LYS A 109 -2.04 -1.59 15.18
N TRP A 110 -2.15 -2.48 14.19
CA TRP A 110 -1.22 -3.61 14.04
C TRP A 110 0.14 -3.14 13.49
N THR A 111 0.15 -2.16 12.61
CA THR A 111 1.39 -1.50 12.15
C THR A 111 2.08 -0.80 13.32
N GLN A 112 1.32 -0.10 14.15
CA GLN A 112 1.85 0.54 15.36
C GLN A 112 2.38 -0.51 16.35
N TRP A 113 1.66 -1.59 16.54
CA TRP A 113 2.11 -2.68 17.40
C TRP A 113 3.42 -3.28 16.90
N LEU A 114 3.53 -3.56 15.61
CA LEU A 114 4.75 -4.10 14.99
C LEU A 114 5.93 -3.13 15.19
N PHE A 115 5.73 -1.84 14.93
CA PHE A 115 6.75 -0.83 15.18
C PHE A 115 7.24 -0.86 16.64
N LEU A 116 6.31 -0.96 17.59
CA LEU A 116 6.67 -1.04 19.01
C LEU A 116 7.46 -2.31 19.35
N GLN A 117 7.19 -3.45 18.69
CA GLN A 117 8.00 -4.65 18.87
C GLN A 117 9.43 -4.44 18.35
N LEU A 118 9.58 -3.83 17.17
CA LEU A 118 10.90 -3.49 16.60
C LEU A 118 11.66 -2.51 17.51
N TYR A 119 10.98 -1.50 18.02
CA TYR A 119 11.56 -0.53 18.94
C TYR A 119 12.03 -1.20 20.25
N LYS A 120 11.19 -2.02 20.89
CA LYS A 120 11.54 -2.75 22.11
C LYS A 120 12.74 -3.69 21.94
N LYS A 121 12.94 -4.21 20.74
CA LYS A 121 14.09 -5.07 20.39
C LYS A 121 15.32 -4.27 19.95
N GLY A 122 15.28 -2.94 19.97
CA GLY A 122 16.37 -2.06 19.52
C GLY A 122 16.62 -2.11 18.01
N LEU A 123 15.67 -2.62 17.24
CA LEU A 123 15.72 -2.68 15.77
C LEU A 123 15.23 -1.38 15.11
N ALA A 124 14.39 -0.61 15.81
CA ALA A 124 14.00 0.73 15.41
C ALA A 124 14.71 1.74 16.32
N TYR A 125 15.31 2.76 15.73
CA TYR A 125 16.07 3.79 16.46
C TYR A 125 15.95 5.15 15.76
N ARG A 126 16.22 6.22 16.51
CA ARG A 126 16.24 7.59 15.96
C ARG A 126 17.68 8.03 15.73
N LYS A 127 17.91 8.66 14.59
CA LYS A 127 19.20 9.24 14.22
C LYS A 127 19.01 10.53 13.46
N ASN A 128 19.85 11.51 13.69
CA ASN A 128 19.98 12.67 12.82
C ASN A 128 20.78 12.28 11.58
N ALA A 129 20.22 12.51 10.42
CA ALA A 129 20.86 12.15 9.16
C ALA A 129 20.40 13.08 8.03
N PRO A 130 21.26 13.31 7.03
CA PRO A 130 20.86 14.04 5.84
C PRO A 130 19.86 13.22 5.02
N VAL A 131 18.75 13.85 4.67
CA VAL A 131 17.70 13.29 3.82
C VAL A 131 17.55 14.11 2.55
N ASN A 132 17.06 13.49 1.49
CA ASN A 132 16.65 14.23 0.30
C ASN A 132 15.38 15.01 0.64
N TRP A 133 15.41 16.30 0.38
CA TRP A 133 14.31 17.21 0.69
C TRP A 133 13.83 17.92 -0.56
N CYS A 134 12.53 17.84 -0.84
CA CYS A 134 11.91 18.68 -1.87
C CYS A 134 11.32 19.93 -1.25
N PRO A 135 11.85 21.12 -1.54
CA PRO A 135 11.35 22.36 -0.95
C PRO A 135 9.96 22.76 -1.46
N SER A 136 9.59 22.34 -2.66
CA SER A 136 8.27 22.61 -3.24
C SER A 136 7.18 21.70 -2.65
N CYS A 137 7.45 20.41 -2.54
CA CYS A 137 6.52 19.45 -1.95
C CYS A 137 6.55 19.43 -0.42
N ASN A 138 7.50 20.12 0.21
CA ASN A 138 7.73 20.15 1.66
C ASN A 138 7.83 18.74 2.29
N THR A 139 8.55 17.82 1.62
CA THR A 139 8.62 16.43 2.04
C THR A 139 10.00 15.82 1.85
N VAL A 140 10.27 14.77 2.62
CA VAL A 140 11.43 13.89 2.43
C VAL A 140 11.16 12.97 1.23
N LEU A 141 12.20 12.74 0.44
CA LEU A 141 12.16 11.84 -0.71
C LEU A 141 13.06 10.62 -0.48
N ALA A 142 12.58 9.45 -0.88
CA ALA A 142 13.43 8.28 -1.05
C ALA A 142 14.43 8.49 -2.22
N ASN A 143 15.49 7.71 -2.26
CA ASN A 143 16.50 7.85 -3.34
C ASN A 143 15.89 7.64 -4.73
N GLU A 144 14.96 6.70 -4.83
CA GLU A 144 14.24 6.34 -6.07
C GLU A 144 13.32 7.46 -6.57
N GLN A 145 12.94 8.39 -5.69
CA GLN A 145 12.10 9.55 -6.00
C GLN A 145 12.91 10.78 -6.44
N VAL A 146 14.23 10.63 -6.53
CA VAL A 146 15.12 11.67 -7.04
C VAL A 146 15.61 11.26 -8.41
N VAL A 147 15.11 11.91 -9.45
CA VAL A 147 15.45 11.65 -10.85
C VAL A 147 16.27 12.83 -11.36
N ASP A 148 17.47 12.59 -11.83
CA ASP A 148 18.40 13.63 -12.34
C ASP A 148 18.57 14.82 -11.39
N GLY A 149 18.61 14.56 -10.07
CA GLY A 149 18.76 15.59 -9.04
C GLY A 149 17.47 16.36 -8.71
N ALA A 150 16.38 16.02 -9.35
CA ALA A 150 15.07 16.67 -9.18
C ALA A 150 14.02 15.72 -8.57
N CYS A 151 12.99 16.31 -7.97
CA CYS A 151 11.85 15.58 -7.43
C CYS A 151 11.02 14.96 -8.57
N GLU A 152 10.77 13.65 -8.55
CA GLU A 152 9.96 12.94 -9.55
C GLU A 152 8.56 13.52 -9.78
N ARG A 153 8.01 14.23 -8.77
CA ARG A 153 6.63 14.74 -8.77
C ARG A 153 6.50 16.16 -9.30
N CYS A 154 7.41 17.05 -8.90
CA CYS A 154 7.29 18.49 -9.21
C CYS A 154 8.48 19.03 -9.98
N ASN A 155 9.46 18.20 -10.29
CA ASN A 155 10.69 18.54 -11.00
C ASN A 155 11.52 19.67 -10.35
N THR A 156 11.30 19.93 -9.05
CA THR A 156 12.10 20.91 -8.29
C THR A 156 13.40 20.27 -7.86
N GLU A 157 14.50 21.01 -7.93
CA GLU A 157 15.82 20.58 -7.46
C GLU A 157 15.77 20.11 -6.00
N VAL A 158 16.30 18.94 -5.74
CA VAL A 158 16.31 18.31 -4.41
C VAL A 158 17.51 18.80 -3.62
N THR A 159 17.26 19.20 -2.38
CA THR A 159 18.30 19.63 -1.45
C THR A 159 18.52 18.58 -0.35
N LYS A 160 19.67 18.67 0.34
CA LYS A 160 19.89 17.88 1.57
C LYS A 160 19.46 18.66 2.79
N LYS A 161 18.77 17.98 3.71
CA LYS A 161 18.32 18.54 4.97
C LYS A 161 18.61 17.58 6.11
N GLU A 162 19.24 18.07 7.17
CA GLU A 162 19.45 17.28 8.39
C GLU A 162 18.15 17.17 9.17
N LEU A 163 17.67 15.96 9.36
CA LEU A 163 16.46 15.67 10.11
C LEU A 163 16.66 14.47 11.04
N THR A 164 16.06 14.53 12.22
CA THR A 164 15.96 13.36 13.08
C THR A 164 14.87 12.45 12.58
N GLN A 165 15.26 11.28 12.09
CA GLN A 165 14.38 10.30 11.46
C GLN A 165 14.42 8.97 12.21
N TRP A 166 13.40 8.16 12.00
CA TRP A 166 13.39 6.76 12.40
C TRP A 166 14.14 5.90 11.37
N PHE A 167 14.94 4.99 11.88
CA PHE A 167 15.68 4.01 11.11
C PHE A 167 15.37 2.61 11.61
N LEU A 168 15.39 1.65 10.69
CA LEU A 168 15.30 0.24 11.00
C LEU A 168 16.63 -0.45 10.67
N LYS A 169 17.10 -1.33 11.56
CA LYS A 169 18.31 -2.15 11.34
C LYS A 169 18.00 -3.33 10.42
N ILE A 170 17.69 -3.06 9.18
CA ILE A 170 17.25 -4.09 8.22
C ILE A 170 18.34 -5.11 7.89
N THR A 171 19.62 -4.77 8.06
CA THR A 171 20.76 -5.65 7.75
C THR A 171 21.10 -6.62 8.87
N ASP A 172 20.59 -6.42 10.09
CA ASP A 172 20.89 -7.30 11.24
C ASP A 172 20.42 -8.76 11.01
N TYR A 173 19.47 -8.95 10.11
CA TYR A 173 18.91 -10.25 9.75
C TYR A 173 19.23 -10.68 8.32
N ALA A 174 20.09 -9.97 7.60
CA ALA A 174 20.41 -10.27 6.20
C ALA A 174 20.96 -11.70 6.03
N CYS A 175 21.77 -12.17 6.96
CA CYS A 175 22.33 -13.53 6.93
C CYS A 175 21.25 -14.62 7.06
N LEU A 176 20.20 -14.37 7.83
CA LEU A 176 19.10 -15.33 8.03
C LEU A 176 18.22 -15.48 6.79
N LEU A 177 18.07 -14.43 5.99
CA LEU A 177 17.33 -14.47 4.73
C LEU A 177 17.97 -15.44 3.73
N TYR A 178 19.31 -15.47 3.65
CA TYR A 178 20.03 -16.40 2.77
C TYR A 178 20.03 -17.85 3.24
N THR A 179 19.80 -18.10 4.52
CA THR A 179 19.78 -19.44 5.10
C THR A 179 18.39 -20.04 5.20
N SER A 180 17.32 -19.23 5.19
CA SER A 180 15.94 -19.71 5.29
C SER A 180 15.35 -20.18 3.96
N ASP A 181 15.87 -19.74 2.82
CA ASP A 181 15.46 -20.21 1.49
C ASP A 181 16.11 -21.56 1.08
N ALA A 182 16.92 -22.15 1.95
CA ALA A 182 17.58 -23.43 1.72
C ALA A 182 16.86 -24.63 2.38
N ALA A 183 15.61 -24.46 2.84
CA ALA A 183 14.81 -25.50 3.45
C ALA A 183 13.59 -25.88 2.59
#